data_12461be1aa5d88e8e9c8859fb623476f
#
_entry.id   12461be1aa5d88e8e9c8859fb623476f
#
_cell.length_a   1.000
_cell.length_b   1.000
_cell.length_c   1.000
_cell.angle_alpha   90.00
_cell.angle_beta   90.00
_cell.angle_gamma   90.00
#
_symmetry.space_group_name_H-M   'P 1'
#
loop_
_entity.id
_entity.type
_entity.pdbx_description
1 polymer ?
#
loop_
_entity_poly.entity_id
_entity_poly.type
_entity_poly.pdbx_seq_one_letter_code
_entity_poly.pdbx_strand_id
1 'polypeptide(L)'
;LRAEASGPRAQQFSRLVEECRRASKAARLPAAHPAESVTWVGIGAANQALLWLLTGQRRWLDEARRWIAAAVGWPDWGHLFLVNVDLSAAWLLWGLGLCLDWLGGAIPPEEEEALARELERHARIMRDFKRSTEGEGWSTNWWQNHNWINMNGLATAGYALARRCPEAAEWTDCARENFRIVMSELAPDGSDYEGVAYWRYGVPWLYAYAHMERERGGEDFFTSSSFLRETFWYRLYQAAPGEEETVNFGDCHDARSAHSIAVYYKAAAEYRIPQARWLADRVRTFLFREQYESGIRPGILPEAGLEYLWFDPSVAAEGPESLPTSRFFPDLGLLSSRDSWRGDATLFSVKCGFPGGERQWRRSWEVERERGWSVRGLSHAHPDDCAFVIHSRGAYLACDEGYSREVLTAQHNSITVDGRGYEGEGSNNVWKDRLEESVARLELCELDGERFLFRGDRAQCYPRELGV
;
A
#
# COMPACT_ATOMS: atom_id res chain seq x y z
N LEU A 1 26.36 1.75 -8.88
CA LEU A 1 25.67 2.26 -7.67
C LEU A 1 26.58 3.10 -6.79
N ARG A 2 27.81 2.65 -6.46
CA ARG A 2 28.74 3.43 -5.61
C ARG A 2 29.12 4.78 -6.23
N ALA A 3 29.34 4.84 -7.53
CA ALA A 3 29.64 6.09 -8.23
C ALA A 3 28.46 7.06 -8.28
N GLU A 4 27.23 6.55 -8.21
CA GLU A 4 26.02 7.36 -8.28
C GLU A 4 25.59 7.95 -6.92
N ALA A 5 26.14 7.44 -5.80
CA ALA A 5 25.80 7.90 -4.46
C ALA A 5 26.17 9.37 -4.20
N SER A 6 27.18 9.91 -4.92
CA SER A 6 27.58 11.31 -4.86
C SER A 6 27.20 12.12 -6.12
N GLY A 7 26.49 11.50 -7.05
CA GLY A 7 26.07 12.08 -8.34
C GLY A 7 24.58 12.43 -8.35
N PRO A 8 23.85 12.05 -9.41
CA PRO A 8 22.44 12.39 -9.57
C PRO A 8 21.52 11.91 -8.46
N ARG A 9 21.91 10.87 -7.69
CA ARG A 9 21.17 10.29 -6.56
C ARG A 9 21.62 10.81 -5.19
N ALA A 10 22.43 11.87 -5.12
CA ALA A 10 23.00 12.36 -3.87
C ALA A 10 21.96 12.70 -2.79
N GLN A 11 20.81 13.24 -3.20
CA GLN A 11 19.73 13.59 -2.27
C GLN A 11 19.07 12.33 -1.67
N GLN A 12 18.76 11.32 -2.49
CA GLN A 12 18.21 10.05 -2.06
C GLN A 12 19.20 9.27 -1.19
N PHE A 13 20.47 9.33 -1.54
CA PHE A 13 21.55 8.76 -0.72
C PHE A 13 21.64 9.44 0.65
N SER A 14 21.62 10.77 0.71
CA SER A 14 21.65 11.51 1.97
C SER A 14 20.46 11.15 2.85
N ARG A 15 19.27 11.01 2.26
CA ARG A 15 18.06 10.58 2.98
C ARG A 15 18.22 9.17 3.54
N LEU A 16 18.70 8.22 2.74
CA LEU A 16 18.95 6.85 3.22
C LEU A 16 19.93 6.82 4.39
N VAL A 17 21.02 7.60 4.30
CA VAL A 17 22.01 7.73 5.39
C VAL A 17 21.39 8.30 6.67
N GLU A 18 20.58 9.35 6.55
CA GLU A 18 19.90 9.98 7.68
C GLU A 18 18.93 9.04 8.37
N GLU A 19 18.09 8.35 7.59
CA GLU A 19 17.13 7.37 8.09
C GLU A 19 17.82 6.22 8.84
N CYS A 20 18.88 5.67 8.27
CA CYS A 20 19.63 4.60 8.93
C CYS A 20 20.32 5.10 10.22
N ARG A 21 20.85 6.33 10.24
CA ARG A 21 21.42 6.91 11.46
C ARG A 21 20.37 7.11 12.54
N ARG A 22 19.20 7.60 12.16
CA ARG A 22 18.08 7.81 13.08
C ARG A 22 17.59 6.48 13.65
N ALA A 23 17.33 5.52 12.79
CA ALA A 23 16.90 4.18 13.17
C ALA A 23 17.90 3.52 14.14
N SER A 24 19.19 3.57 13.85
CA SER A 24 20.25 3.01 14.72
C SER A 24 20.29 3.65 16.10
N LYS A 25 19.99 4.96 16.22
CA LYS A 25 19.94 5.66 17.50
C LYS A 25 18.66 5.40 18.30
N ALA A 26 17.53 5.30 17.61
CA ALA A 26 16.21 5.17 18.24
C ALA A 26 15.83 3.73 18.55
N ALA A 27 16.33 2.76 17.77
CA ALA A 27 15.90 1.39 17.87
C ALA A 27 16.46 0.71 19.13
N ARG A 28 15.56 0.44 20.08
CA ARG A 28 15.75 -0.60 21.07
C ARG A 28 15.18 -1.89 20.48
N LEU A 29 16.07 -2.73 19.95
CA LEU A 29 15.65 -4.04 19.45
C LEU A 29 15.26 -4.91 20.65
N PRO A 30 14.00 -5.35 20.76
CA PRO A 30 13.57 -6.17 21.90
C PRO A 30 14.21 -7.56 21.85
N ALA A 31 14.34 -8.20 23.02
CA ALA A 31 14.86 -9.57 23.13
C ALA A 31 13.88 -10.63 22.60
N ALA A 32 12.60 -10.30 22.51
CA ALA A 32 11.55 -11.13 21.91
C ALA A 32 10.72 -10.26 20.97
N HIS A 33 9.99 -10.87 20.03
CA HIS A 33 9.04 -10.15 19.18
C HIS A 33 8.03 -9.42 20.06
N PRO A 34 7.88 -8.09 19.94
CA PRO A 34 6.98 -7.35 20.78
C PRO A 34 5.52 -7.64 20.42
N ALA A 35 4.61 -7.36 21.36
CA ALA A 35 3.17 -7.44 21.11
C ALA A 35 2.64 -6.39 20.11
N GLU A 36 3.51 -5.48 19.67
CA GLU A 36 3.23 -4.49 18.62
C GLU A 36 3.89 -4.92 17.30
N SER A 37 3.35 -4.44 16.19
CA SER A 37 3.96 -4.68 14.88
C SER A 37 5.40 -4.15 14.81
N VAL A 38 6.32 -4.99 14.37
CA VAL A 38 7.75 -4.66 14.16
C VAL A 38 8.11 -4.63 12.68
N THR A 39 7.19 -4.21 11.86
CA THR A 39 7.39 -4.08 10.41
C THR A 39 8.67 -3.32 10.04
N TRP A 40 9.07 -2.36 10.83
CA TRP A 40 10.27 -1.54 10.65
C TRP A 40 11.60 -2.30 10.78
N VAL A 41 11.67 -3.45 11.46
CA VAL A 41 12.93 -4.19 11.68
C VAL A 41 13.48 -4.76 10.37
N GLY A 42 12.64 -5.40 9.56
CA GLY A 42 13.05 -5.93 8.27
C GLY A 42 13.55 -4.83 7.32
N ILE A 43 12.80 -3.74 7.20
CA ILE A 43 13.20 -2.60 6.37
C ILE A 43 14.49 -1.95 6.88
N GLY A 44 14.61 -1.77 8.19
CA GLY A 44 15.80 -1.18 8.79
C GLY A 44 17.05 -2.01 8.50
N ALA A 45 16.97 -3.33 8.64
CA ALA A 45 18.06 -4.24 8.30
C ALA A 45 18.45 -4.13 6.81
N ALA A 46 17.45 -4.13 5.90
CA ALA A 46 17.68 -4.02 4.46
C ALA A 46 18.31 -2.66 4.09
N ASN A 47 17.85 -1.55 4.68
CA ASN A 47 18.44 -0.23 4.43
C ASN A 47 19.90 -0.14 4.90
N GLN A 48 20.25 -0.74 6.06
CA GLN A 48 21.63 -0.83 6.54
C GLN A 48 22.49 -1.67 5.59
N ALA A 49 21.96 -2.82 5.13
CA ALA A 49 22.63 -3.69 4.16
C ALA A 49 22.90 -2.96 2.84
N LEU A 50 21.92 -2.20 2.33
CA LEU A 50 22.08 -1.37 1.14
C LEU A 50 23.16 -0.32 1.32
N LEU A 51 23.19 0.39 2.45
CA LEU A 51 24.24 1.37 2.73
C LEU A 51 25.63 0.74 2.78
N TRP A 52 25.77 -0.46 3.34
CA TRP A 52 27.04 -1.17 3.28
C TRP A 52 27.45 -1.47 1.83
N LEU A 53 26.54 -1.98 1.00
CA LEU A 53 26.82 -2.22 -0.43
C LEU A 53 27.27 -0.95 -1.16
N LEU A 54 26.61 0.19 -0.87
CA LEU A 54 26.90 1.47 -1.51
C LEU A 54 28.21 2.09 -1.05
N THR A 55 28.57 1.93 0.25
CA THR A 55 29.68 2.67 0.85
C THR A 55 30.89 1.81 1.20
N GLY A 56 30.73 0.52 1.43
CA GLY A 56 31.73 -0.38 2.01
C GLY A 56 32.07 -0.08 3.48
N GLN A 57 31.33 0.80 4.14
CA GLN A 57 31.60 1.19 5.52
C GLN A 57 31.16 0.13 6.50
N ARG A 58 32.10 -0.44 7.26
CA ARG A 58 31.90 -1.55 8.20
C ARG A 58 30.75 -1.30 9.18
N ARG A 59 30.59 -0.08 9.67
CA ARG A 59 29.53 0.29 10.61
C ARG A 59 28.11 -0.11 10.12
N TRP A 60 27.85 -0.01 8.81
CA TRP A 60 26.55 -0.34 8.25
C TRP A 60 26.32 -1.85 8.20
N LEU A 61 27.39 -2.61 7.94
CA LEU A 61 27.35 -4.07 8.03
C LEU A 61 27.10 -4.52 9.47
N ASP A 62 27.81 -3.94 10.44
CA ASP A 62 27.66 -4.28 11.85
C ASP A 62 26.25 -3.95 12.37
N GLU A 63 25.68 -2.81 11.94
CA GLU A 63 24.27 -2.49 12.22
C GLU A 63 23.30 -3.49 11.60
N ALA A 64 23.44 -3.80 10.30
CA ALA A 64 22.59 -4.79 9.66
C ALA A 64 22.64 -6.15 10.41
N ARG A 65 23.82 -6.61 10.77
CA ARG A 65 24.02 -7.85 11.55
C ARG A 65 23.33 -7.80 12.92
N ARG A 66 23.38 -6.64 13.60
CA ARG A 66 22.70 -6.44 14.89
C ARG A 66 21.18 -6.60 14.76
N TRP A 67 20.59 -6.06 13.70
CA TRP A 67 19.15 -6.17 13.44
C TRP A 67 18.74 -7.57 13.00
N ILE A 68 19.54 -8.20 12.14
CA ILE A 68 19.36 -9.59 11.71
C ILE A 68 19.41 -10.51 12.93
N ALA A 69 20.43 -10.39 13.79
CA ALA A 69 20.60 -11.22 14.97
C ALA A 69 19.41 -11.12 15.95
N ALA A 70 18.85 -9.89 16.11
CA ALA A 70 17.67 -9.73 16.94
C ALA A 70 16.45 -10.49 16.38
N ALA A 71 16.15 -10.32 15.08
CA ALA A 71 15.01 -10.98 14.46
C ALA A 71 15.17 -12.51 14.37
N VAL A 72 16.38 -13.00 14.09
CA VAL A 72 16.73 -14.43 14.09
C VAL A 72 16.62 -15.04 15.49
N GLY A 73 16.87 -14.25 16.54
CA GLY A 73 16.74 -14.68 17.93
C GLY A 73 15.29 -14.75 18.44
N TRP A 74 14.32 -14.23 17.72
CA TRP A 74 12.92 -14.30 18.12
C TRP A 74 12.30 -15.66 17.80
N PRO A 75 11.63 -16.31 18.76
CA PRO A 75 11.02 -17.62 18.53
C PRO A 75 9.88 -17.54 17.50
N ASP A 76 9.17 -16.39 17.46
CA ASP A 76 8.02 -16.14 16.61
C ASP A 76 8.12 -14.75 15.96
N TRP A 77 7.53 -14.61 14.77
CA TRP A 77 7.42 -13.36 14.01
C TRP A 77 5.95 -12.93 13.91
N GLY A 78 5.50 -12.17 14.86
CA GLY A 78 4.12 -11.70 14.93
C GLY A 78 3.58 -11.65 16.35
N HIS A 79 2.34 -11.26 16.48
CA HIS A 79 1.66 -11.12 17.74
C HIS A 79 0.16 -11.42 17.58
N LEU A 80 -0.55 -11.58 18.68
CA LEU A 80 -1.97 -11.92 18.70
C LEU A 80 -2.24 -13.28 18.00
N PHE A 81 -3.33 -13.36 17.23
CA PHE A 81 -3.83 -14.59 16.64
C PHE A 81 -3.21 -14.96 15.28
N LEU A 82 -2.49 -14.04 14.65
CA LEU A 82 -1.84 -14.24 13.35
C LEU A 82 -0.30 -14.30 13.47
N VAL A 83 0.18 -14.98 14.49
CA VAL A 83 1.61 -15.19 14.71
C VAL A 83 2.20 -16.00 13.57
N ASN A 84 3.32 -15.54 13.01
CA ASN A 84 4.08 -16.15 11.92
C ASN A 84 3.40 -16.20 10.53
N VAL A 85 2.18 -15.74 10.40
CA VAL A 85 1.37 -15.92 9.17
C VAL A 85 0.73 -14.64 8.64
N ASP A 86 1.23 -13.46 9.06
CA ASP A 86 0.69 -12.18 8.60
C ASP A 86 1.79 -11.10 8.52
N LEU A 87 1.41 -9.86 8.44
CA LEU A 87 2.22 -8.68 8.13
C LEU A 87 3.59 -8.65 8.81
N SER A 88 3.68 -8.90 10.12
CA SER A 88 4.96 -8.87 10.83
C SER A 88 5.96 -9.89 10.28
N ALA A 89 5.51 -11.11 10.02
CA ALA A 89 6.34 -12.15 9.43
C ALA A 89 6.72 -11.81 7.99
N ALA A 90 5.76 -11.29 7.20
CA ALA A 90 5.98 -10.92 5.81
C ALA A 90 7.04 -9.81 5.64
N TRP A 91 6.99 -8.79 6.49
CA TRP A 91 7.96 -7.70 6.46
C TRP A 91 9.37 -8.16 6.86
N LEU A 92 9.47 -9.10 7.79
CA LEU A 92 10.73 -9.73 8.14
C LEU A 92 11.22 -10.64 7.02
N LEU A 93 10.36 -11.47 6.41
CA LEU A 93 10.71 -12.28 5.25
C LEU A 93 11.27 -11.42 4.11
N TRP A 94 10.62 -10.28 3.81
CA TRP A 94 11.09 -9.36 2.79
C TRP A 94 12.43 -8.74 3.14
N GLY A 95 12.55 -8.08 4.29
CA GLY A 95 13.76 -7.35 4.65
C GLY A 95 14.96 -8.24 4.90
N LEU A 96 14.76 -9.35 5.61
CA LEU A 96 15.81 -10.31 5.89
C LEU A 96 16.18 -11.15 4.66
N GLY A 97 15.22 -11.43 3.77
CA GLY A 97 15.49 -12.04 2.47
C GLY A 97 16.43 -11.18 1.61
N LEU A 98 16.17 -9.86 1.54
CA LEU A 98 17.10 -8.91 0.91
C LEU A 98 18.47 -8.90 1.59
N CYS A 99 18.52 -8.96 2.92
CA CYS A 99 19.79 -9.04 3.65
C CYS A 99 20.57 -10.31 3.29
N LEU A 100 19.93 -11.46 3.19
CA LEU A 100 20.59 -12.72 2.81
C LEU A 100 21.20 -12.64 1.40
N ASP A 101 20.43 -12.06 0.44
CA ASP A 101 20.89 -11.89 -0.95
C ASP A 101 22.05 -10.87 -1.05
N TRP A 102 21.96 -9.77 -0.30
CA TRP A 102 22.90 -8.65 -0.42
C TRP A 102 24.17 -8.79 0.42
N LEU A 103 24.10 -9.50 1.53
CA LEU A 103 25.21 -9.64 2.48
C LEU A 103 25.91 -11.01 2.39
N GLY A 104 25.43 -11.90 1.52
CA GLY A 104 26.02 -13.23 1.37
C GLY A 104 27.54 -13.19 1.17
N GLY A 105 28.27 -13.96 2.00
CA GLY A 105 29.72 -13.97 2.04
C GLY A 105 30.39 -12.77 2.72
N ALA A 106 29.65 -11.77 3.17
CA ALA A 106 30.17 -10.62 3.93
C ALA A 106 29.93 -10.75 5.44
N ILE A 107 29.01 -11.59 5.84
CA ILE A 107 28.73 -11.95 7.23
C ILE A 107 29.32 -13.33 7.55
N PRO A 108 29.56 -13.66 8.84
CA PRO A 108 30.08 -14.97 9.23
C PRO A 108 29.18 -16.11 8.73
N PRO A 109 29.76 -17.25 8.28
CA PRO A 109 28.97 -18.36 7.75
C PRO A 109 27.90 -18.87 8.71
N GLU A 110 28.17 -18.88 10.01
CA GLU A 110 27.22 -19.29 11.05
C GLU A 110 26.03 -18.36 11.19
N GLU A 111 26.22 -17.04 11.00
CA GLU A 111 25.14 -16.05 11.00
C GLU A 111 24.31 -16.14 9.72
N GLU A 112 24.97 -16.32 8.57
CA GLU A 112 24.32 -16.51 7.28
C GLU A 112 23.45 -17.77 7.28
N GLU A 113 23.95 -18.87 7.85
CA GLU A 113 23.21 -20.10 7.96
C GLU A 113 22.03 -20.02 8.95
N ALA A 114 22.20 -19.29 10.06
CA ALA A 114 21.11 -19.03 11.00
C ALA A 114 20.00 -18.19 10.36
N LEU A 115 20.36 -17.15 9.61
CA LEU A 115 19.42 -16.32 8.86
C LEU A 115 18.67 -17.15 7.81
N ALA A 116 19.38 -17.97 7.05
CA ALA A 116 18.78 -18.83 6.02
C ALA A 116 17.76 -19.82 6.64
N ARG A 117 18.09 -20.46 7.76
CA ARG A 117 17.16 -21.38 8.47
C ARG A 117 15.89 -20.69 8.96
N GLU A 118 16.00 -19.48 9.52
CA GLU A 118 14.82 -18.76 9.99
C GLU A 118 13.95 -18.29 8.82
N LEU A 119 14.53 -17.83 7.73
CA LEU A 119 13.79 -17.51 6.52
C LEU A 119 13.07 -18.73 5.95
N GLU A 120 13.75 -19.87 5.87
CA GLU A 120 13.15 -21.13 5.42
C GLU A 120 11.98 -21.54 6.31
N ARG A 121 12.17 -21.50 7.64
CA ARG A 121 11.13 -21.86 8.61
C ARG A 121 9.87 -21.01 8.43
N HIS A 122 10.02 -19.69 8.39
CA HIS A 122 8.89 -18.78 8.30
C HIS A 122 8.24 -18.73 6.91
N ALA A 123 9.02 -18.89 5.84
CA ALA A 123 8.47 -19.01 4.49
C ALA A 123 7.60 -20.28 4.35
N ARG A 124 8.04 -21.40 4.91
CA ARG A 124 7.25 -22.64 4.93
C ARG A 124 5.94 -22.44 5.69
N ILE A 125 5.98 -21.85 6.89
CA ILE A 125 4.78 -21.55 7.68
C ILE A 125 3.81 -20.65 6.89
N MET A 126 4.31 -19.58 6.27
CA MET A 126 3.50 -18.65 5.47
C MET A 126 2.84 -19.35 4.27
N ARG A 127 3.61 -20.16 3.53
CA ARG A 127 3.10 -20.92 2.39
C ARG A 127 2.03 -21.93 2.82
N ASP A 128 2.27 -22.67 3.91
CA ASP A 128 1.34 -23.68 4.41
C ASP A 128 0.04 -23.03 4.90
N PHE A 129 0.14 -21.90 5.59
CA PHE A 129 -1.03 -21.11 5.98
C PHE A 129 -1.82 -20.65 4.75
N LYS A 130 -1.15 -20.05 3.75
CA LYS A 130 -1.79 -19.63 2.49
C LYS A 130 -2.60 -20.77 1.85
N ARG A 131 -2.03 -21.97 1.79
CA ARG A 131 -2.69 -23.15 1.19
C ARG A 131 -3.82 -23.70 2.05
N SER A 132 -3.66 -23.74 3.37
CA SER A 132 -4.65 -24.32 4.28
C SER A 132 -5.87 -23.42 4.52
N THR A 133 -5.74 -22.12 4.25
CA THR A 133 -6.79 -21.11 4.41
C THR A 133 -7.28 -20.55 3.06
N GLU A 134 -7.06 -21.28 1.99
CA GLU A 134 -7.55 -20.87 0.67
C GLU A 134 -9.09 -20.77 0.68
N GLY A 135 -9.60 -19.64 0.20
CA GLY A 135 -11.03 -19.29 0.30
C GLY A 135 -11.36 -18.38 1.48
N GLU A 136 -10.40 -18.10 2.38
CA GLU A 136 -10.62 -17.33 3.59
C GLU A 136 -9.55 -16.24 3.79
N GLY A 137 -9.93 -15.16 4.45
CA GLY A 137 -9.04 -14.09 4.91
C GLY A 137 -8.10 -13.56 3.83
N TRP A 138 -6.89 -13.16 4.23
CA TRP A 138 -5.91 -12.60 3.30
C TRP A 138 -5.42 -13.61 2.25
N SER A 139 -5.55 -14.90 2.50
CA SER A 139 -5.10 -15.93 1.57
C SER A 139 -5.80 -15.87 0.21
N THR A 140 -7.03 -15.36 0.17
CA THR A 140 -7.82 -15.28 -1.06
C THR A 140 -8.38 -13.88 -1.33
N ASN A 141 -8.21 -12.94 -0.40
CA ASN A 141 -8.62 -11.56 -0.65
C ASN A 141 -7.54 -10.84 -1.49
N TRP A 142 -7.61 -11.03 -2.80
CA TRP A 142 -6.63 -10.53 -3.78
C TRP A 142 -6.57 -9.01 -3.89
N TRP A 143 -7.53 -8.29 -3.37
CA TRP A 143 -7.64 -6.82 -3.42
C TRP A 143 -7.10 -6.13 -2.18
N GLN A 144 -6.63 -6.89 -1.18
CA GLN A 144 -6.26 -6.38 0.13
C GLN A 144 -4.75 -6.34 0.34
N ASN A 145 -4.29 -5.28 1.01
CA ASN A 145 -2.87 -5.08 1.33
C ASN A 145 -2.21 -6.28 2.04
N HIS A 146 -2.90 -6.98 2.95
CA HIS A 146 -2.36 -8.17 3.62
C HIS A 146 -1.96 -9.26 2.63
N ASN A 147 -2.77 -9.51 1.59
CA ASN A 147 -2.41 -10.48 0.56
C ASN A 147 -1.12 -10.08 -0.15
N TRP A 148 -1.03 -8.82 -0.58
CA TRP A 148 0.12 -8.32 -1.35
C TRP A 148 1.42 -8.36 -0.55
N ILE A 149 1.36 -7.92 0.72
CA ILE A 149 2.51 -7.87 1.62
C ILE A 149 3.00 -9.28 1.95
N ASN A 150 2.07 -10.18 2.33
CA ASN A 150 2.40 -11.54 2.73
C ASN A 150 3.00 -12.33 1.58
N MET A 151 2.43 -12.21 0.38
CA MET A 151 2.95 -12.91 -0.79
C MET A 151 4.25 -12.32 -1.32
N ASN A 152 4.48 -11.00 -1.16
CA ASN A 152 5.77 -10.41 -1.49
C ASN A 152 6.88 -10.87 -0.52
N GLY A 153 6.57 -10.95 0.78
CA GLY A 153 7.51 -11.51 1.76
C GLY A 153 7.90 -12.96 1.42
N LEU A 154 6.91 -13.79 1.10
CA LEU A 154 7.12 -15.19 0.69
C LEU A 154 8.00 -15.29 -0.57
N ALA A 155 7.69 -14.49 -1.59
CA ALA A 155 8.46 -14.46 -2.84
C ALA A 155 9.91 -14.06 -2.60
N THR A 156 10.14 -13.01 -1.79
CA THR A 156 11.49 -12.52 -1.49
C THR A 156 12.33 -13.57 -0.78
N ALA A 157 11.76 -14.27 0.21
CA ALA A 157 12.43 -15.39 0.86
C ALA A 157 12.73 -16.54 -0.14
N GLY A 158 11.78 -16.84 -1.03
CA GLY A 158 11.97 -17.85 -2.06
C GLY A 158 13.13 -17.52 -3.00
N TYR A 159 13.21 -16.29 -3.48
CA TYR A 159 14.32 -15.85 -4.33
C TYR A 159 15.67 -15.85 -3.59
N ALA A 160 15.68 -15.39 -2.34
CA ALA A 160 16.91 -15.38 -1.53
C ALA A 160 17.44 -16.80 -1.24
N LEU A 161 16.56 -17.78 -1.08
CA LEU A 161 16.87 -19.17 -0.75
C LEU A 161 16.96 -20.11 -1.97
N ALA A 162 16.76 -19.60 -3.19
CA ALA A 162 16.67 -20.41 -4.42
C ALA A 162 17.84 -21.41 -4.63
N ARG A 163 19.04 -21.07 -4.15
CA ARG A 163 20.23 -21.91 -4.25
C ARG A 163 20.49 -22.79 -3.03
N ARG A 164 19.71 -22.69 -1.98
CA ARG A 164 19.91 -23.32 -0.67
C ARG A 164 18.79 -24.28 -0.29
N CYS A 165 17.55 -23.95 -0.67
CA CYS A 165 16.36 -24.71 -0.29
C CYS A 165 15.60 -25.17 -1.54
N PRO A 166 15.39 -26.46 -1.76
CA PRO A 166 14.62 -26.97 -2.89
C PRO A 166 13.17 -26.49 -2.92
N GLU A 167 12.55 -26.26 -1.74
CA GLU A 167 11.17 -25.77 -1.62
C GLU A 167 11.01 -24.29 -2.03
N ALA A 168 12.11 -23.55 -2.14
CA ALA A 168 12.09 -22.14 -2.48
C ALA A 168 11.40 -21.85 -3.83
N ALA A 169 11.49 -22.77 -4.78
CA ALA A 169 10.80 -22.71 -6.06
C ALA A 169 9.27 -22.73 -5.88
N GLU A 170 8.74 -23.55 -4.99
CA GLU A 170 7.31 -23.62 -4.69
C GLU A 170 6.78 -22.31 -4.08
N TRP A 171 7.62 -21.63 -3.30
CA TRP A 171 7.24 -20.34 -2.68
C TRP A 171 7.15 -19.22 -3.71
N THR A 172 8.13 -19.17 -4.63
CA THR A 172 8.09 -18.20 -5.73
C THR A 172 6.96 -18.48 -6.70
N ASP A 173 6.67 -19.75 -7.01
CA ASP A 173 5.55 -20.13 -7.88
C ASP A 173 4.20 -19.80 -7.22
N CYS A 174 4.03 -20.11 -5.95
CA CYS A 174 2.83 -19.76 -5.17
C CYS A 174 2.58 -18.24 -5.18
N ALA A 175 3.62 -17.44 -5.00
CA ALA A 175 3.53 -15.99 -5.07
C ALA A 175 3.20 -15.51 -6.49
N ARG A 176 3.82 -16.09 -7.52
CA ARG A 176 3.58 -15.73 -8.92
C ARG A 176 2.15 -16.01 -9.34
N GLU A 177 1.61 -17.18 -8.98
CA GLU A 177 0.21 -17.52 -9.25
C GLU A 177 -0.74 -16.52 -8.58
N ASN A 178 -0.47 -16.19 -7.31
CA ASN A 178 -1.27 -15.19 -6.59
C ASN A 178 -1.20 -13.82 -7.26
N PHE A 179 0.00 -13.32 -7.59
CA PHE A 179 0.13 -11.99 -8.20
C PHE A 179 -0.40 -11.91 -9.63
N ARG A 180 -0.42 -12.98 -10.39
CA ARG A 180 -1.14 -13.03 -11.67
C ARG A 180 -2.63 -12.73 -11.48
N ILE A 181 -3.24 -13.32 -10.46
CA ILE A 181 -4.65 -13.04 -10.12
C ILE A 181 -4.78 -11.60 -9.63
N VAL A 182 -3.97 -11.19 -8.66
CA VAL A 182 -4.00 -9.80 -8.14
C VAL A 182 -3.93 -8.78 -9.28
N MET A 183 -2.93 -8.89 -10.15
CA MET A 183 -2.73 -7.94 -11.24
C MET A 183 -3.83 -7.95 -12.30
N SER A 184 -4.55 -9.07 -12.44
CA SER A 184 -5.70 -9.17 -13.35
C SER A 184 -7.00 -8.65 -12.73
N GLU A 185 -7.12 -8.68 -11.39
CA GLU A 185 -8.37 -8.34 -10.69
C GLU A 185 -8.40 -6.92 -10.13
N LEU A 186 -7.26 -6.24 -10.02
CA LEU A 186 -7.20 -4.85 -9.56
C LEU A 186 -7.88 -3.90 -10.55
N ALA A 187 -8.40 -2.79 -10.04
CA ALA A 187 -9.12 -1.78 -10.80
C ALA A 187 -8.27 -1.24 -11.97
N PRO A 188 -8.75 -1.31 -13.23
CA PRO A 188 -7.96 -0.92 -14.39
C PRO A 188 -7.70 0.59 -14.48
N ASP A 189 -8.49 1.41 -13.78
CA ASP A 189 -8.33 2.86 -13.66
C ASP A 189 -7.34 3.28 -12.56
N GLY A 190 -6.77 2.30 -11.85
CA GLY A 190 -5.76 2.52 -10.80
C GLY A 190 -6.32 2.96 -9.45
N SER A 191 -7.63 3.04 -9.29
CA SER A 191 -8.25 3.36 -8.01
C SER A 191 -8.11 2.23 -7.00
N ASP A 192 -8.02 2.58 -5.71
CA ASP A 192 -7.89 1.64 -4.61
C ASP A 192 -9.02 1.84 -3.61
N TYR A 193 -9.81 0.78 -3.39
CA TYR A 193 -10.96 0.82 -2.50
C TYR A 193 -10.59 0.99 -1.02
N GLU A 194 -9.38 0.57 -0.64
CA GLU A 194 -8.89 0.73 0.73
C GLU A 194 -8.63 2.20 1.10
N GLY A 195 -8.75 3.11 0.12
CA GLY A 195 -8.48 4.54 0.29
C GLY A 195 -6.99 4.86 0.29
N VAL A 196 -6.67 6.16 0.28
CA VAL A 196 -5.29 6.63 0.07
C VAL A 196 -4.31 6.24 1.16
N ALA A 197 -4.76 6.07 2.41
CA ALA A 197 -3.88 5.66 3.51
C ALA A 197 -3.41 4.21 3.34
N TYR A 198 -4.32 3.32 2.95
CA TYR A 198 -3.98 1.92 2.68
C TYR A 198 -3.37 1.72 1.30
N TRP A 199 -3.69 2.55 0.30
CA TRP A 199 -2.94 2.65 -0.94
C TRP A 199 -1.45 2.82 -0.67
N ARG A 200 -1.09 3.78 0.18
CA ARG A 200 0.30 3.98 0.59
C ARG A 200 0.87 2.77 1.31
N TYR A 201 0.06 2.05 2.07
CA TYR A 201 0.50 0.88 2.82
C TYR A 201 0.68 -0.35 1.95
N GLY A 202 -0.19 -0.58 0.97
CA GLY A 202 -0.24 -1.78 0.13
C GLY A 202 0.50 -1.65 -1.21
N VAL A 203 0.29 -0.57 -1.96
CA VAL A 203 0.80 -0.44 -3.33
C VAL A 203 2.33 -0.50 -3.45
N PRO A 204 3.15 0.00 -2.51
CA PRO A 204 4.60 -0.20 -2.57
C PRO A 204 5.02 -1.67 -2.72
N TRP A 205 4.25 -2.59 -2.17
CA TRP A 205 4.54 -4.04 -2.22
C TRP A 205 4.19 -4.65 -3.57
N LEU A 206 3.16 -4.14 -4.24
CA LEU A 206 2.87 -4.50 -5.64
C LEU A 206 4.01 -4.07 -6.56
N TYR A 207 4.50 -2.85 -6.39
CA TYR A 207 5.63 -2.33 -7.15
C TYR A 207 6.93 -3.07 -6.82
N ALA A 208 7.17 -3.40 -5.55
CA ALA A 208 8.35 -4.15 -5.12
C ALA A 208 8.34 -5.58 -5.71
N TYR A 209 7.19 -6.26 -5.67
CA TYR A 209 7.04 -7.56 -6.28
C TYR A 209 7.23 -7.51 -7.80
N ALA A 210 6.54 -6.60 -8.49
CA ALA A 210 6.65 -6.46 -9.94
C ALA A 210 8.10 -6.18 -10.40
N HIS A 211 8.81 -5.35 -9.62
CA HIS A 211 10.22 -5.08 -9.88
C HIS A 211 11.09 -6.33 -9.69
N MET A 212 10.93 -7.00 -8.56
CA MET A 212 11.71 -8.21 -8.25
C MET A 212 11.46 -9.32 -9.25
N GLU A 213 10.20 -9.59 -9.62
CA GLU A 213 9.81 -10.62 -10.58
C GLU A 213 10.46 -10.37 -11.95
N ARG A 214 10.37 -9.14 -12.46
CA ARG A 214 11.00 -8.76 -13.73
C ARG A 214 12.54 -8.89 -13.70
N GLU A 215 13.19 -8.40 -12.64
CA GLU A 215 14.66 -8.48 -12.51
C GLU A 215 15.16 -9.93 -12.35
N ARG A 216 14.31 -10.85 -11.97
CA ARG A 216 14.62 -12.29 -11.90
C ARG A 216 14.24 -13.03 -13.20
N GLY A 217 13.86 -12.33 -14.26
CA GLY A 217 13.50 -12.89 -15.56
C GLY A 217 12.10 -13.48 -15.64
N GLY A 218 11.22 -13.14 -14.69
CA GLY A 218 9.81 -13.49 -14.69
C GLY A 218 8.96 -12.49 -15.48
N GLU A 219 7.69 -12.37 -15.10
CA GLU A 219 6.70 -11.54 -15.79
C GLU A 219 6.95 -10.04 -15.60
N ASP A 220 6.74 -9.26 -16.67
CA ASP A 220 6.78 -7.81 -16.62
C ASP A 220 5.36 -7.24 -16.36
N PHE A 221 5.00 -7.16 -15.09
CA PHE A 221 3.74 -6.59 -14.66
C PHE A 221 3.64 -5.08 -14.89
N PHE A 222 4.74 -4.36 -15.02
CA PHE A 222 4.69 -2.94 -15.38
C PHE A 222 4.14 -2.71 -16.78
N THR A 223 4.38 -3.63 -17.68
CA THR A 223 3.82 -3.59 -19.04
C THR A 223 2.37 -4.10 -19.09
N SER A 224 2.05 -5.18 -18.36
CA SER A 224 0.77 -5.87 -18.49
C SER A 224 -0.34 -5.33 -17.56
N SER A 225 -0.01 -4.74 -16.41
CA SER A 225 -1.00 -4.27 -15.43
C SER A 225 -1.41 -2.81 -15.70
N SER A 226 -2.69 -2.62 -16.00
CA SER A 226 -3.29 -1.27 -16.08
C SER A 226 -3.28 -0.59 -14.71
N PHE A 227 -3.55 -1.33 -13.63
CA PHE A 227 -3.52 -0.78 -12.28
C PHE A 227 -2.19 -0.13 -11.94
N LEU A 228 -1.06 -0.82 -12.15
CA LEU A 228 0.26 -0.26 -11.85
C LEU A 228 0.55 1.02 -12.65
N ARG A 229 0.03 1.11 -13.89
CA ARG A 229 0.20 2.28 -14.75
C ARG A 229 -0.62 3.47 -14.30
N GLU A 230 -1.87 3.23 -13.86
CA GLU A 230 -2.85 4.27 -13.60
C GLU A 230 -2.90 4.72 -12.13
N THR A 231 -2.42 3.90 -11.19
CA THR A 231 -2.64 4.12 -9.76
C THR A 231 -1.93 5.37 -9.21
N PHE A 232 -0.87 5.86 -9.87
CA PHE A 232 -0.28 7.16 -9.55
C PHE A 232 -1.29 8.29 -9.71
N TRP A 233 -2.10 8.25 -10.78
CA TRP A 233 -3.10 9.29 -11.04
C TRP A 233 -4.20 9.29 -9.99
N TYR A 234 -4.64 8.12 -9.53
CA TYR A 234 -5.55 8.03 -8.38
C TYR A 234 -4.97 8.80 -7.19
N ARG A 235 -3.74 8.53 -6.83
CA ARG A 235 -3.10 9.21 -5.70
C ARG A 235 -2.94 10.71 -5.90
N LEU A 236 -2.56 11.16 -7.08
CA LEU A 236 -2.39 12.59 -7.38
C LEU A 236 -3.71 13.35 -7.27
N TYR A 237 -4.78 12.83 -7.87
CA TYR A 237 -6.08 13.50 -7.85
C TYR A 237 -6.78 13.46 -6.48
N GLN A 238 -6.40 12.54 -5.62
CA GLN A 238 -6.85 12.49 -4.22
C GLN A 238 -5.96 13.34 -3.28
N ALA A 239 -4.90 13.98 -3.75
CA ALA A 239 -4.16 14.94 -2.96
C ALA A 239 -4.97 16.23 -2.78
N ALA A 240 -5.08 16.74 -1.57
CA ALA A 240 -5.64 18.06 -1.30
C ALA A 240 -4.74 19.15 -1.91
N PRO A 241 -5.27 20.36 -2.19
CA PRO A 241 -4.46 21.48 -2.64
C PRO A 241 -3.29 21.76 -1.70
N GLY A 242 -2.08 21.87 -2.27
CA GLY A 242 -0.84 21.98 -1.51
C GLY A 242 -0.13 20.64 -1.24
N GLU A 243 -0.77 19.51 -1.55
CA GLU A 243 -0.27 18.11 -1.53
C GLU A 243 0.13 17.58 -0.13
N GLU A 244 0.02 18.37 0.93
CA GLU A 244 0.31 17.90 2.30
C GLU A 244 -0.78 16.98 2.83
N GLU A 245 -2.02 17.24 2.45
CA GLU A 245 -3.20 16.50 2.89
C GLU A 245 -3.81 15.69 1.74
N THR A 246 -4.76 14.82 2.06
CA THR A 246 -5.42 13.96 1.07
C THR A 246 -6.89 13.78 1.40
N VAL A 247 -7.70 13.49 0.39
CA VAL A 247 -9.08 13.03 0.59
C VAL A 247 -9.05 11.76 1.47
N ASN A 248 -9.88 11.73 2.48
CA ASN A 248 -9.80 10.74 3.56
C ASN A 248 -10.96 9.73 3.58
N PHE A 249 -11.47 9.32 2.41
CA PHE A 249 -12.42 8.21 2.34
C PHE A 249 -11.83 6.91 2.87
N GLY A 250 -12.66 6.08 3.49
CA GLY A 250 -12.29 4.80 4.07
C GLY A 250 -11.45 4.95 5.35
N ASP A 251 -10.70 3.91 5.69
CA ASP A 251 -9.84 3.85 6.88
C ASP A 251 -8.60 4.75 6.75
N CYS A 252 -8.82 6.04 6.57
CA CYS A 252 -7.78 7.05 6.51
C CYS A 252 -7.61 7.74 7.86
N HIS A 253 -6.75 7.19 8.72
CA HIS A 253 -6.52 7.70 10.08
C HIS A 253 -5.61 8.93 10.14
N ASP A 254 -4.98 9.29 9.01
CA ASP A 254 -4.17 10.49 8.91
C ASP A 254 -4.14 11.00 7.47
N ALA A 255 -4.85 12.09 7.25
CA ALA A 255 -4.91 12.74 5.95
C ALA A 255 -3.53 13.20 5.43
N ARG A 256 -2.52 13.32 6.30
CA ARG A 256 -1.19 13.81 5.94
C ARG A 256 -0.19 12.73 5.57
N SER A 257 -0.34 11.51 6.09
CA SER A 257 0.68 10.45 5.97
C SER A 257 0.59 9.59 4.70
N ALA A 258 -0.37 9.85 3.84
CA ALA A 258 -0.72 8.99 2.72
C ALA A 258 0.15 9.18 1.45
N HIS A 259 1.47 9.34 1.62
CA HIS A 259 2.42 9.48 0.51
C HIS A 259 3.46 8.36 0.49
N SER A 260 3.80 7.88 -0.70
CA SER A 260 4.92 6.98 -0.95
C SER A 260 5.85 7.59 -2.00
N ILE A 261 6.98 8.13 -1.56
CA ILE A 261 8.00 8.71 -2.45
C ILE A 261 8.58 7.64 -3.36
N ALA A 262 8.80 6.43 -2.85
CA ALA A 262 9.34 5.31 -3.62
C ALA A 262 8.43 4.94 -4.80
N VAL A 263 7.11 4.81 -4.57
CA VAL A 263 6.13 4.52 -5.65
C VAL A 263 6.12 5.63 -6.68
N TYR A 264 6.20 6.90 -6.26
CA TYR A 264 6.23 8.02 -7.21
C TYR A 264 7.48 8.00 -8.08
N TYR A 265 8.66 7.75 -7.49
CA TYR A 265 9.88 7.59 -8.29
C TYR A 265 9.81 6.39 -9.22
N LYS A 266 9.22 5.28 -8.76
CA LYS A 266 9.07 4.10 -9.61
C LYS A 266 8.10 4.35 -10.76
N ALA A 267 6.94 4.97 -10.51
CA ALA A 267 5.99 5.35 -11.56
C ALA A 267 6.60 6.33 -12.55
N ALA A 268 7.37 7.31 -12.07
CA ALA A 268 8.10 8.24 -12.92
C ALA A 268 9.09 7.51 -13.84
N ALA A 269 9.86 6.56 -13.30
CA ALA A 269 10.86 5.81 -14.06
C ALA A 269 10.23 4.87 -15.10
N GLU A 270 9.22 4.09 -14.70
CA GLU A 270 8.60 3.07 -15.55
C GLU A 270 7.73 3.67 -16.65
N TYR A 271 6.94 4.67 -16.31
CA TYR A 271 5.91 5.20 -17.22
C TYR A 271 6.25 6.58 -17.76
N ARG A 272 7.45 7.11 -17.45
CA ARG A 272 7.92 8.42 -17.89
C ARG A 272 6.95 9.55 -17.50
N ILE A 273 6.41 9.49 -16.27
CA ILE A 273 5.44 10.46 -15.73
C ILE A 273 6.20 11.57 -14.98
N PRO A 274 6.36 12.77 -15.57
CA PRO A 274 7.08 13.86 -14.93
C PRO A 274 6.38 14.39 -13.67
N GLN A 275 5.04 14.31 -13.60
CA GLN A 275 4.26 14.70 -12.43
C GLN A 275 4.51 13.77 -11.24
N ALA A 276 4.80 12.49 -11.48
CA ALA A 276 5.15 11.56 -10.40
C ALA A 276 6.52 11.92 -9.82
N ARG A 277 7.47 12.31 -10.65
CA ARG A 277 8.75 12.84 -10.20
C ARG A 277 8.58 14.14 -9.41
N TRP A 278 7.77 15.06 -9.90
CA TRP A 278 7.46 16.32 -9.22
C TRP A 278 6.83 16.10 -7.86
N LEU A 279 5.82 15.22 -7.77
CA LEU A 279 5.15 14.93 -6.51
C LEU A 279 6.10 14.31 -5.49
N ALA A 280 6.97 13.38 -5.91
CA ALA A 280 7.99 12.79 -5.04
C ALA A 280 8.93 13.85 -4.45
N ASP A 281 9.44 14.75 -5.29
CA ASP A 281 10.33 15.83 -4.87
C ASP A 281 9.61 16.84 -3.97
N ARG A 282 8.34 17.13 -4.24
CA ARG A 282 7.49 18.03 -3.47
C ARG A 282 7.21 17.50 -2.07
N VAL A 283 6.68 16.27 -1.97
CA VAL A 283 6.29 15.69 -0.68
C VAL A 283 7.48 15.37 0.21
N ARG A 284 8.65 15.12 -0.36
CA ARG A 284 9.87 14.91 0.40
C ARG A 284 10.19 16.08 1.34
N THR A 285 9.81 17.30 1.00
CA THR A 285 10.11 18.50 1.78
C THR A 285 9.32 18.60 3.08
N PHE A 286 8.12 18.00 3.15
CA PHE A 286 7.25 18.09 4.32
C PHE A 286 7.03 16.75 5.05
N LEU A 287 7.16 15.61 4.41
CA LEU A 287 7.01 14.31 5.08
C LEU A 287 7.92 14.13 6.29
N PHE A 288 9.10 14.69 6.26
CA PHE A 288 10.02 14.65 7.40
C PHE A 288 9.50 15.43 8.59
N ARG A 289 8.98 16.64 8.36
CA ARG A 289 8.43 17.48 9.42
C ARG A 289 7.29 16.77 10.12
N GLU A 290 6.39 16.15 9.37
CA GLU A 290 5.23 15.45 9.92
C GLU A 290 5.58 14.20 10.72
N GLN A 291 6.54 13.41 10.28
CA GLN A 291 7.02 12.24 11.02
C GLN A 291 7.52 12.61 12.43
N TYR A 292 8.00 13.83 12.62
CA TYR A 292 8.52 14.31 13.89
C TYR A 292 7.51 15.09 14.73
N GLU A 293 6.65 15.87 14.10
CA GLU A 293 5.79 16.82 14.78
C GLU A 293 4.41 16.24 15.13
N SER A 294 3.87 15.33 14.35
CA SER A 294 2.51 14.84 14.53
C SER A 294 2.39 13.61 15.41
N GLY A 295 3.49 12.99 15.81
CA GLY A 295 3.46 11.72 16.53
C GLY A 295 2.92 10.54 15.71
N ILE A 296 2.65 10.76 14.43
CA ILE A 296 2.16 9.76 13.51
C ILE A 296 3.23 8.70 13.35
N ARG A 297 2.89 7.47 13.67
CA ARG A 297 3.74 6.33 13.34
C ARG A 297 3.74 6.21 11.83
N PRO A 298 4.87 6.43 11.13
CA PRO A 298 4.91 6.21 9.70
C PRO A 298 4.57 4.75 9.47
N GLY A 299 3.47 4.48 8.78
CA GLY A 299 3.01 3.12 8.52
C GLY A 299 4.06 2.29 7.78
N ILE A 300 4.83 2.93 6.89
CA ILE A 300 5.98 2.33 6.22
C ILE A 300 7.19 3.17 6.56
N LEU A 301 7.98 2.69 7.47
CA LEU A 301 9.31 3.21 7.70
C LEU A 301 10.24 2.75 6.59
N PRO A 302 11.23 3.56 6.46
CA PRO A 302 11.36 4.42 5.31
C PRO A 302 11.62 3.58 4.11
N GLU A 303 10.85 3.83 3.11
CA GLU A 303 11.11 3.42 1.75
C GLU A 303 12.44 3.97 1.21
N ALA A 304 13.26 4.57 2.07
CA ALA A 304 14.46 5.31 1.67
C ALA A 304 15.42 4.49 0.80
N GLY A 305 15.52 3.18 1.06
CA GLY A 305 16.26 2.26 0.20
C GLY A 305 15.62 2.13 -1.19
N LEU A 306 14.31 1.97 -1.24
CA LEU A 306 13.57 1.89 -2.50
C LEU A 306 13.56 3.24 -3.23
N GLU A 307 13.45 4.37 -2.51
CA GLU A 307 13.57 5.71 -3.10
C GLU A 307 14.92 5.87 -3.83
N TYR A 308 16.01 5.41 -3.22
CA TYR A 308 17.33 5.43 -3.85
C TYR A 308 17.42 4.54 -5.07
N LEU A 309 16.90 3.30 -4.98
CA LEU A 309 16.98 2.32 -6.03
C LEU A 309 16.09 2.69 -7.24
N TRP A 310 14.92 3.25 -7.00
CA TRP A 310 13.91 3.51 -8.03
C TRP A 310 13.95 4.90 -8.64
N PHE A 311 14.75 5.80 -8.07
CA PHE A 311 14.94 7.12 -8.63
C PHE A 311 15.63 7.06 -10.00
N ASP A 312 15.02 7.67 -11.02
CA ASP A 312 15.61 7.86 -12.34
C ASP A 312 15.90 9.35 -12.60
N PRO A 313 17.17 9.77 -12.62
CA PRO A 313 17.53 11.16 -12.87
C PRO A 313 17.19 11.67 -14.27
N SER A 314 16.90 10.78 -15.22
CA SER A 314 16.57 11.15 -16.60
C SER A 314 15.13 11.64 -16.77
N VAL A 315 14.26 11.41 -15.77
CA VAL A 315 12.90 11.93 -15.77
C VAL A 315 12.88 13.34 -15.18
N ALA A 316 12.50 14.33 -15.98
CA ALA A 316 12.31 15.69 -15.52
C ALA A 316 11.11 15.78 -14.56
N ALA A 317 11.12 16.75 -13.64
CA ALA A 317 9.98 17.03 -12.78
C ALA A 317 9.12 18.15 -13.43
N GLU A 318 7.82 17.90 -13.59
CA GLU A 318 6.85 18.88 -14.08
C GLU A 318 5.64 18.90 -13.15
N GLY A 319 5.18 20.09 -12.79
CA GLY A 319 3.97 20.26 -11.98
C GLY A 319 2.70 19.83 -12.69
N PRO A 320 1.58 19.73 -11.97
CA PRO A 320 0.32 19.25 -12.53
C PRO A 320 -0.49 20.34 -13.27
N GLU A 321 0.02 21.56 -13.39
CA GLU A 321 -0.74 22.73 -13.88
C GLU A 321 -1.30 22.55 -15.30
N SER A 322 -0.69 21.69 -16.11
CA SER A 322 -1.14 21.37 -17.47
C SER A 322 -2.17 20.23 -17.52
N LEU A 323 -2.41 19.55 -16.40
CA LEU A 323 -3.37 18.45 -16.34
C LEU A 323 -4.82 18.96 -16.24
N PRO A 324 -5.80 18.15 -16.67
CA PRO A 324 -7.20 18.42 -16.36
C PRO A 324 -7.41 18.59 -14.85
N THR A 325 -8.28 19.52 -14.48
CA THR A 325 -8.60 19.78 -13.06
C THR A 325 -9.55 18.76 -12.46
N SER A 326 -10.16 17.92 -13.29
CA SER A 326 -11.10 16.88 -12.87
C SER A 326 -10.70 15.52 -13.43
N ARG A 327 -10.88 14.47 -12.61
CA ARG A 327 -10.71 13.08 -13.05
C ARG A 327 -11.76 12.19 -12.40
N PHE A 328 -12.35 11.34 -13.21
CA PHE A 328 -13.28 10.31 -12.79
C PHE A 328 -12.61 8.95 -12.81
N PHE A 329 -12.84 8.17 -11.75
CA PHE A 329 -12.39 6.79 -11.57
C PHE A 329 -13.62 5.88 -11.58
N PRO A 330 -13.93 5.28 -12.73
CA PRO A 330 -15.20 4.58 -12.93
C PRO A 330 -15.37 3.35 -12.06
N ASP A 331 -14.31 2.64 -11.71
CA ASP A 331 -14.42 1.42 -10.90
C ASP A 331 -14.98 1.71 -9.50
N LEU A 332 -14.51 2.75 -8.84
CA LEU A 332 -15.03 3.21 -7.55
C LEU A 332 -16.26 4.15 -7.67
N GLY A 333 -16.59 4.60 -8.87
CA GLY A 333 -17.54 5.71 -9.04
C GLY A 333 -17.09 7.00 -8.37
N LEU A 334 -15.78 7.26 -8.37
CA LEU A 334 -15.12 8.35 -7.65
C LEU A 334 -14.78 9.49 -8.61
N LEU A 335 -15.30 10.67 -8.33
CA LEU A 335 -14.92 11.91 -9.00
C LEU A 335 -14.07 12.77 -8.06
N SER A 336 -12.96 13.30 -8.58
CA SER A 336 -12.18 14.36 -7.96
C SER A 336 -12.11 15.55 -8.89
N SER A 337 -12.50 16.72 -8.43
CA SER A 337 -12.53 17.95 -9.21
C SER A 337 -12.03 19.13 -8.39
N ARG A 338 -11.21 19.97 -9.01
CA ARG A 338 -10.65 21.19 -8.39
C ARG A 338 -10.76 22.37 -9.32
N ASP A 339 -10.79 23.58 -8.77
CA ASP A 339 -10.82 24.80 -9.58
C ASP A 339 -9.45 25.12 -10.22
N SER A 340 -8.37 24.65 -9.63
CA SER A 340 -7.02 24.78 -10.16
C SER A 340 -6.04 23.82 -9.45
N TRP A 341 -4.80 23.76 -9.93
CA TRP A 341 -3.70 23.04 -9.25
C TRP A 341 -2.91 23.91 -8.27
N ARG A 342 -3.43 25.05 -7.90
CA ARG A 342 -2.79 25.93 -6.93
C ARG A 342 -2.99 25.43 -5.51
N GLY A 343 -2.05 25.76 -4.61
CA GLY A 343 -2.12 25.33 -3.21
C GLY A 343 -3.28 25.94 -2.41
N ASP A 344 -3.92 27.00 -2.91
CA ASP A 344 -5.11 27.64 -2.32
C ASP A 344 -6.43 27.25 -3.00
N ALA A 345 -6.38 26.29 -3.92
CA ALA A 345 -7.53 25.82 -4.70
C ALA A 345 -8.65 25.22 -3.82
N THR A 346 -9.81 25.06 -4.41
CA THR A 346 -10.91 24.27 -3.85
C THR A 346 -10.94 22.91 -4.55
N LEU A 347 -10.92 21.85 -3.76
CA LEU A 347 -11.11 20.47 -4.19
C LEU A 347 -12.47 19.97 -3.70
N PHE A 348 -13.21 19.35 -4.59
CA PHE A 348 -14.40 18.56 -4.30
C PHE A 348 -14.16 17.12 -4.75
N SER A 349 -14.43 16.15 -3.87
CA SER A 349 -14.39 14.74 -4.21
C SER A 349 -15.68 14.08 -3.77
N VAL A 350 -16.25 13.21 -4.61
CA VAL A 350 -17.50 12.49 -4.35
C VAL A 350 -17.38 11.06 -4.87
N LYS A 351 -17.91 10.11 -4.14
CA LYS A 351 -17.89 8.70 -4.51
C LYS A 351 -19.31 8.13 -4.50
N CYS A 352 -19.69 7.39 -5.54
CA CYS A 352 -20.96 6.66 -5.61
C CYS A 352 -20.78 5.43 -6.52
N GLY A 353 -20.83 4.25 -5.95
CA GLY A 353 -20.58 3.03 -6.73
C GLY A 353 -20.77 1.74 -5.94
N PHE A 354 -20.07 0.73 -6.38
CA PHE A 354 -20.10 -0.60 -5.75
C PHE A 354 -19.16 -0.64 -4.55
N PRO A 355 -19.51 -1.38 -3.49
CA PRO A 355 -18.59 -1.63 -2.38
C PRO A 355 -17.28 -2.27 -2.88
N GLY A 356 -16.16 -1.64 -2.58
CA GLY A 356 -14.85 -2.10 -3.05
C GLY A 356 -14.57 -1.86 -4.53
N GLY A 357 -15.47 -1.22 -5.26
CA GLY A 357 -15.40 -1.00 -6.70
C GLY A 357 -16.18 -2.04 -7.51
N GLU A 358 -16.58 -1.67 -8.72
CA GLU A 358 -17.46 -2.51 -9.57
C GLU A 358 -16.81 -3.85 -9.91
N ARG A 359 -15.53 -3.82 -10.32
CA ARG A 359 -14.81 -5.04 -10.72
C ARG A 359 -14.70 -6.02 -9.56
N GLN A 360 -14.25 -5.55 -8.39
CA GLN A 360 -14.09 -6.36 -7.20
C GLN A 360 -15.42 -6.91 -6.71
N TRP A 361 -16.46 -6.09 -6.65
CA TRP A 361 -17.79 -6.51 -6.20
C TRP A 361 -18.36 -7.64 -7.08
N ARG A 362 -18.36 -7.43 -8.40
CA ARG A 362 -18.85 -8.45 -9.35
C ARG A 362 -18.05 -9.74 -9.27
N ARG A 363 -16.71 -9.62 -9.28
CA ARG A 363 -15.83 -10.79 -9.22
C ARG A 363 -15.96 -11.57 -7.91
N SER A 364 -16.17 -10.90 -6.79
CA SER A 364 -16.35 -11.55 -5.50
C SER A 364 -17.60 -12.46 -5.47
N TRP A 365 -18.68 -12.04 -6.11
CA TRP A 365 -19.89 -12.85 -6.25
C TRP A 365 -19.72 -14.01 -7.23
N GLU A 366 -18.99 -13.81 -8.31
CA GLU A 366 -18.63 -14.91 -9.23
C GLU A 366 -17.79 -15.97 -8.51
N VAL A 367 -16.77 -15.59 -7.77
CA VAL A 367 -15.92 -16.49 -6.98
C VAL A 367 -16.75 -17.29 -5.97
N GLU A 368 -17.72 -16.64 -5.32
CA GLU A 368 -18.61 -17.35 -4.40
C GLU A 368 -19.48 -18.39 -5.13
N ARG A 369 -20.04 -18.04 -6.29
CA ARG A 369 -20.83 -18.99 -7.10
C ARG A 369 -19.99 -20.15 -7.65
N GLU A 370 -18.75 -19.86 -8.06
CA GLU A 370 -17.84 -20.85 -8.68
C GLU A 370 -17.19 -21.78 -7.65
N ARG A 371 -16.82 -21.25 -6.48
CA ARG A 371 -15.93 -21.92 -5.50
C ARG A 371 -16.51 -22.03 -4.09
N GLY A 372 -17.60 -21.35 -3.80
CA GLY A 372 -18.17 -21.26 -2.45
C GLY A 372 -17.32 -20.38 -1.50
N TRP A 373 -16.43 -19.55 -2.03
CA TRP A 373 -15.55 -18.70 -1.24
C TRP A 373 -16.15 -17.32 -1.04
N SER A 374 -16.27 -16.86 0.20
CA SER A 374 -16.67 -15.49 0.51
C SER A 374 -15.44 -14.59 0.60
N VAL A 375 -15.12 -13.88 -0.48
CA VAL A 375 -13.96 -12.99 -0.59
C VAL A 375 -14.35 -11.52 -0.44
N ARG A 376 -15.55 -11.21 0.06
CA ARG A 376 -16.06 -9.84 0.29
C ARG A 376 -15.67 -9.23 1.63
N GLY A 377 -14.60 -9.68 2.24
CA GLY A 377 -14.04 -9.03 3.41
C GLY A 377 -13.38 -7.70 3.00
N LEU A 378 -14.20 -6.67 2.77
CA LEU A 378 -13.77 -5.33 2.37
C LEU A 378 -13.43 -4.50 3.60
N SER A 379 -12.53 -4.98 4.45
CA SER A 379 -11.97 -4.17 5.52
C SER A 379 -11.41 -2.88 4.91
N HIS A 380 -11.55 -1.76 5.59
CA HIS A 380 -11.17 -0.43 5.15
C HIS A 380 -12.16 0.28 4.19
N ALA A 381 -13.15 -0.42 3.63
CA ALA A 381 -14.26 0.22 2.93
C ALA A 381 -15.33 0.67 3.93
N HIS A 382 -15.91 1.84 3.70
CA HIS A 382 -16.94 2.44 4.54
C HIS A 382 -18.29 2.56 3.82
N PRO A 383 -19.41 2.74 4.53
CA PRO A 383 -20.73 3.03 3.94
C PRO A 383 -20.81 4.52 3.51
N ASP A 384 -19.88 4.93 2.67
CA ASP A 384 -19.62 6.31 2.26
C ASP A 384 -20.02 6.60 0.79
N ASP A 385 -20.84 5.76 0.18
CA ASP A 385 -21.38 6.04 -1.16
C ASP A 385 -22.29 7.27 -1.14
N CYS A 386 -22.20 8.09 -2.20
CA CYS A 386 -22.77 9.42 -2.30
C CYS A 386 -22.29 10.38 -1.19
N ALA A 387 -21.21 10.05 -0.48
CA ALA A 387 -20.53 10.98 0.40
C ALA A 387 -19.56 11.85 -0.40
N PHE A 388 -19.25 13.02 0.16
CA PHE A 388 -18.35 13.98 -0.47
C PHE A 388 -17.38 14.58 0.55
N VAL A 389 -16.26 15.06 0.03
CA VAL A 389 -15.24 15.80 0.78
C VAL A 389 -14.99 17.12 0.08
N ILE A 390 -14.88 18.21 0.85
CA ILE A 390 -14.53 19.53 0.34
C ILE A 390 -13.32 20.05 1.12
N HIS A 391 -12.26 20.38 0.38
CA HIS A 391 -11.10 21.07 0.91
C HIS A 391 -10.88 22.38 0.16
N SER A 392 -10.66 23.47 0.87
CA SER A 392 -10.47 24.77 0.26
C SER A 392 -9.55 25.65 1.11
N ARG A 393 -8.59 26.31 0.45
CA ARG A 393 -7.70 27.30 1.08
C ARG A 393 -6.99 26.78 2.33
N GLY A 394 -6.51 25.51 2.29
CA GLY A 394 -5.75 24.90 3.36
C GLY A 394 -6.61 24.34 4.51
N ALA A 395 -7.94 24.18 4.32
CA ALA A 395 -8.81 23.61 5.34
C ALA A 395 -9.91 22.72 4.74
N TYR A 396 -10.30 21.69 5.46
CA TYR A 396 -11.52 20.95 5.15
C TYR A 396 -12.75 21.77 5.54
N LEU A 397 -13.65 21.96 4.59
CA LEU A 397 -15.01 22.50 4.82
C LEU A 397 -16.00 21.37 5.10
N ALA A 398 -15.78 20.22 4.50
CA ALA A 398 -16.46 18.97 4.78
C ALA A 398 -15.41 17.85 4.70
N CYS A 399 -15.13 17.17 5.80
CA CYS A 399 -14.21 16.04 5.85
C CYS A 399 -14.97 14.77 6.19
N ASP A 400 -14.38 13.64 5.85
CA ASP A 400 -14.80 12.33 6.32
C ASP A 400 -14.24 12.08 7.72
N GLU A 401 -14.85 11.19 8.53
CA GLU A 401 -14.32 10.83 9.84
C GLU A 401 -13.00 10.07 9.73
N GLY A 402 -12.82 9.33 8.64
CA GLY A 402 -11.65 8.49 8.42
C GLY A 402 -11.70 7.19 9.20
N TYR A 403 -10.60 6.81 9.87
CA TYR A 403 -10.48 5.50 10.51
C TYR A 403 -11.40 5.36 11.71
N SER A 404 -12.35 4.44 11.65
CA SER A 404 -13.25 4.11 12.75
C SER A 404 -13.36 2.60 12.96
N ARG A 405 -13.60 2.19 14.22
CA ARG A 405 -13.88 0.79 14.56
C ARG A 405 -15.31 0.39 14.24
N GLU A 406 -16.22 1.34 14.37
CA GLU A 406 -17.61 1.21 13.95
C GLU A 406 -17.77 2.09 12.71
N VAL A 407 -18.08 1.48 11.59
CA VAL A 407 -18.22 2.19 10.30
C VAL A 407 -19.71 2.47 10.08
N LEU A 408 -20.10 3.73 10.24
CA LEU A 408 -21.49 4.19 10.17
C LEU A 408 -21.68 5.22 9.08
N THR A 409 -22.79 5.17 8.36
CA THR A 409 -23.18 6.18 7.37
C THR A 409 -23.19 7.60 7.94
N ALA A 410 -23.56 7.74 9.21
CA ALA A 410 -23.61 9.03 9.92
C ALA A 410 -22.22 9.67 10.14
N GLN A 411 -21.13 8.93 9.94
CA GLN A 411 -19.75 9.42 10.05
C GLN A 411 -19.23 10.06 8.76
N HIS A 412 -20.05 10.04 7.71
CA HIS A 412 -19.72 10.57 6.38
C HIS A 412 -20.64 11.74 6.01
N ASN A 413 -20.20 12.59 5.10
CA ASN A 413 -21.04 13.65 4.53
C ASN A 413 -22.09 13.03 3.60
N SER A 414 -23.05 12.34 4.19
CA SER A 414 -24.02 11.50 3.51
C SER A 414 -25.39 11.60 4.21
N ILE A 415 -26.38 10.79 3.82
CA ILE A 415 -27.75 10.87 4.32
C ILE A 415 -28.06 9.65 5.15
N THR A 416 -28.69 9.83 6.31
CA THR A 416 -29.39 8.80 7.07
C THR A 416 -30.89 8.99 6.96
N VAL A 417 -31.67 7.92 6.99
CA VAL A 417 -33.14 7.93 6.92
C VAL A 417 -33.66 7.40 8.24
N ASP A 418 -34.45 8.21 8.95
CA ASP A 418 -34.95 7.94 10.32
C ASP A 418 -33.82 7.52 11.29
N GLY A 419 -32.64 8.15 11.16
CA GLY A 419 -31.46 7.89 11.97
C GLY A 419 -30.74 6.57 11.65
N ARG A 420 -31.11 5.90 10.56
CA ARG A 420 -30.50 4.67 10.07
C ARG A 420 -29.72 4.91 8.78
N GLY A 421 -28.58 4.29 8.68
CA GLY A 421 -27.74 4.30 7.50
C GLY A 421 -27.84 3.01 6.69
N TYR A 422 -26.72 2.58 6.15
CA TYR A 422 -26.63 1.36 5.34
C TYR A 422 -27.06 0.14 6.13
N GLU A 423 -27.71 -0.77 5.44
CA GLU A 423 -28.06 -2.07 6.00
C GLU A 423 -26.82 -2.82 6.49
N GLY A 424 -26.81 -3.24 7.76
CA GLY A 424 -25.69 -3.98 8.35
C GLY A 424 -24.47 -3.12 8.69
N GLU A 425 -24.56 -1.79 8.65
CA GLU A 425 -23.46 -0.94 9.12
C GLU A 425 -23.08 -1.18 10.57
N GLY A 426 -21.91 -0.77 11.00
CA GLY A 426 -21.41 -0.87 12.38
C GLY A 426 -20.25 -1.82 12.60
N SER A 427 -19.87 -2.65 11.61
CA SER A 427 -18.68 -3.49 11.70
C SER A 427 -17.84 -3.40 10.42
N ASN A 428 -16.53 -3.64 10.55
CA ASN A 428 -15.61 -3.66 9.40
C ASN A 428 -15.90 -4.81 8.41
N ASN A 429 -16.81 -5.72 8.75
CA ASN A 429 -17.21 -6.84 7.88
C ASN A 429 -18.63 -6.69 7.35
N VAL A 430 -19.19 -5.48 7.41
CA VAL A 430 -20.56 -5.18 6.93
C VAL A 430 -20.83 -5.68 5.51
N TRP A 431 -19.81 -5.73 4.65
CA TRP A 431 -19.93 -6.12 3.25
C TRP A 431 -20.10 -7.62 3.03
N LYS A 432 -19.65 -8.46 3.98
CA LYS A 432 -19.66 -9.91 3.83
C LYS A 432 -21.07 -10.48 3.67
N ASP A 433 -22.02 -9.93 4.42
CA ASP A 433 -23.39 -10.42 4.50
C ASP A 433 -24.37 -9.58 3.66
N ARG A 434 -23.89 -8.62 2.87
CA ARG A 434 -24.71 -7.79 2.00
C ARG A 434 -25.21 -8.60 0.79
N LEU A 435 -26.38 -8.19 0.30
CA LEU A 435 -26.92 -8.73 -0.96
C LEU A 435 -26.18 -8.14 -2.17
N GLU A 436 -26.11 -8.90 -3.26
CA GLU A 436 -25.44 -8.48 -4.50
C GLU A 436 -26.01 -7.17 -5.05
N GLU A 437 -27.32 -6.97 -4.91
CA GLU A 437 -28.04 -5.78 -5.38
C GLU A 437 -27.97 -4.57 -4.42
N SER A 438 -27.49 -4.75 -3.17
CA SER A 438 -27.38 -3.65 -2.18
C SER A 438 -26.19 -2.75 -2.48
N VAL A 439 -26.25 -2.05 -3.59
CA VAL A 439 -25.17 -1.19 -4.11
C VAL A 439 -25.72 0.20 -4.46
N ALA A 440 -24.88 1.20 -4.32
CA ALA A 440 -25.16 2.52 -4.87
C ALA A 440 -24.96 2.51 -6.39
N ARG A 441 -25.69 3.34 -7.10
CA ARG A 441 -25.65 3.44 -8.56
C ARG A 441 -25.26 4.85 -8.97
N LEU A 442 -24.18 4.97 -9.68
CA LEU A 442 -23.86 6.20 -10.39
C LEU A 442 -24.74 6.28 -11.64
N GLU A 443 -25.66 7.25 -11.67
CA GLU A 443 -26.56 7.46 -12.79
C GLU A 443 -25.96 8.37 -13.86
N LEU A 444 -25.13 9.34 -13.44
CA LEU A 444 -24.54 10.31 -14.34
C LEU A 444 -23.25 10.87 -13.76
N CYS A 445 -22.20 10.91 -14.59
CA CYS A 445 -21.00 11.70 -14.35
C CYS A 445 -20.57 12.35 -15.66
N GLU A 446 -20.84 13.63 -15.81
CA GLU A 446 -20.42 14.41 -16.97
C GLU A 446 -19.37 15.44 -16.54
N LEU A 447 -18.30 15.53 -17.31
CA LEU A 447 -17.22 16.49 -17.12
C LEU A 447 -17.14 17.39 -18.36
N ASP A 448 -17.33 18.70 -18.17
CA ASP A 448 -17.23 19.70 -19.22
C ASP A 448 -16.28 20.83 -18.77
N GLY A 449 -14.99 20.61 -19.00
CA GLY A 449 -13.96 21.58 -18.65
C GLY A 449 -13.95 21.90 -17.15
N GLU A 450 -14.50 23.06 -16.80
CA GLU A 450 -14.56 23.56 -15.41
C GLU A 450 -15.81 23.11 -14.63
N ARG A 451 -16.72 22.39 -15.28
CA ARG A 451 -18.00 21.97 -14.68
C ARG A 451 -18.10 20.46 -14.65
N PHE A 452 -18.81 19.97 -13.65
CA PHE A 452 -19.23 18.58 -13.60
C PHE A 452 -20.70 18.48 -13.18
N LEU A 453 -21.33 17.41 -13.63
CA LEU A 453 -22.64 16.98 -13.14
C LEU A 453 -22.50 15.53 -12.65
N PHE A 454 -22.78 15.32 -11.37
CA PHE A 454 -22.69 14.02 -10.73
C PHE A 454 -24.05 13.68 -10.10
N ARG A 455 -24.60 12.53 -10.46
CA ARG A 455 -25.87 12.04 -9.89
C ARG A 455 -25.72 10.59 -9.50
N GLY A 456 -25.92 10.31 -8.24
CA GLY A 456 -25.90 8.97 -7.66
C GLY A 456 -27.20 8.63 -6.96
N ASP A 457 -27.55 7.36 -6.98
CA ASP A 457 -28.67 6.77 -6.25
C ASP A 457 -28.12 5.68 -5.30
N ARG A 458 -28.46 5.79 -4.05
CA ARG A 458 -28.09 4.80 -3.02
C ARG A 458 -29.27 4.20 -2.27
N ALA A 459 -30.47 4.31 -2.80
CA ALA A 459 -31.70 3.77 -2.19
C ALA A 459 -31.57 2.28 -1.86
N GLN A 460 -30.92 1.50 -2.72
CA GLN A 460 -30.67 0.07 -2.53
C GLN A 460 -29.71 -0.28 -1.36
N CYS A 461 -29.01 0.71 -0.79
CA CYS A 461 -28.10 0.50 0.32
C CYS A 461 -28.79 0.52 1.68
N TYR A 462 -30.00 1.05 1.75
CA TYR A 462 -30.75 1.13 2.99
C TYR A 462 -31.59 -0.11 3.25
N PRO A 463 -31.93 -0.39 4.53
CA PRO A 463 -32.91 -1.41 4.88
C PRO A 463 -34.23 -1.20 4.13
N ARG A 464 -34.77 -2.27 3.52
CA ARG A 464 -35.98 -2.20 2.68
C ARG A 464 -37.21 -1.65 3.40
N GLU A 465 -37.30 -1.86 4.73
CA GLU A 465 -38.42 -1.37 5.54
C GLU A 465 -38.45 0.15 5.69
N LEU A 466 -37.39 0.87 5.31
CA LEU A 466 -37.40 2.35 5.29
C LEU A 466 -38.16 2.92 4.08
N GLY A 467 -38.41 2.11 3.05
CA GLY A 467 -39.22 2.51 1.90
C GLY A 467 -38.60 3.63 1.06
N VAL A 468 -37.26 3.73 1.02
CA VAL A 468 -36.51 4.68 0.20
C VAL A 468 -36.24 4.15 -1.19
#